data_2ba8e08abf74108192e05b2141cf4be8
#
_entry.id   2ba8e08abf74108192e05b2141cf4be8
#
_cell.length_a   1.000
_cell.length_b   1.000
_cell.length_c   1.000
_cell.angle_alpha   90.00
_cell.angle_beta   90.00
_cell.angle_gamma   90.00
#
_symmetry.space_group_name_H-M   'P 1'
#
loop_
_entity.id
_entity.type
_entity.pdbx_description
1 polymer ?
#
loop_
_entity_poly.entity_id
_entity_poly.type
_entity_poly.pdbx_seq_one_letter_code
_entity_poly.pdbx_strand_id
1 'polypeptide(L)'
;IMPDIIAPVIPETITVHLGAPDSAAQNVVVPFVDYIKNVASSEIYPTWPENALRANIYAIISYALNRIYTEWYRSRGYDFDITNTTRYDQAFVPDRDIFENINDIVDEIFDEYVVREGSIQPLFTQFCNGTTSTCAGLSQWGTVSLAEQGLSPLEILKSFYGDDILILTDTPVPSVGESYPGEPLRPGDDSNSVKVIQTELNRI
;
A
#
# COMPACT_ATOMS: atom_id res chain seq x y z
N ILE A 1 21.67 16.39 -15.61
CA ILE A 1 20.29 15.91 -15.82
C ILE A 1 20.00 15.03 -14.61
N MET A 2 19.21 15.50 -13.68
CA MET A 2 18.69 14.64 -12.62
C MET A 2 17.71 13.65 -13.31
N PRO A 3 17.75 12.36 -12.99
CA PRO A 3 16.73 11.46 -13.46
C PRO A 3 15.36 11.97 -12.94
N ASP A 4 14.37 12.01 -13.82
CA ASP A 4 12.99 12.32 -13.41
C ASP A 4 12.59 11.34 -12.33
N ILE A 5 12.36 11.85 -11.12
CA ILE A 5 11.87 11.03 -10.02
C ILE A 5 10.41 10.74 -10.35
N ILE A 6 10.17 9.51 -10.81
CA ILE A 6 8.80 9.05 -11.07
C ILE A 6 8.08 8.97 -9.72
N ALA A 7 7.09 9.84 -9.52
CA ALA A 7 6.28 9.81 -8.32
C ALA A 7 5.50 8.49 -8.24
N PRO A 8 5.39 7.88 -7.05
CA PRO A 8 4.54 6.72 -6.85
C PRO A 8 3.10 7.00 -7.27
N VAL A 9 2.47 6.00 -7.85
CA VAL A 9 1.03 5.98 -8.13
C VAL A 9 0.44 4.75 -7.45
N ILE A 10 -0.83 4.80 -7.09
CA ILE A 10 -1.53 3.61 -6.60
C ILE A 10 -1.75 2.68 -7.80
N PRO A 11 -1.19 1.47 -7.82
CA PRO A 11 -1.36 0.57 -8.94
C PRO A 11 -2.80 0.06 -9.02
N GLU A 12 -3.28 -0.22 -10.22
CA GLU A 12 -4.58 -0.84 -10.42
C GLU A 12 -4.62 -2.24 -9.80
N THR A 13 -3.56 -3.00 -10.05
CA THR A 13 -3.46 -4.40 -9.62
C THR A 13 -2.10 -4.68 -9.00
N ILE A 14 -2.02 -5.77 -8.25
CA ILE A 14 -0.78 -6.33 -7.72
C ILE A 14 -0.72 -7.83 -8.08
N THR A 15 0.46 -8.31 -8.49
CA THR A 15 0.68 -9.73 -8.75
C THR A 15 1.23 -10.40 -7.51
N VAL A 16 0.47 -11.34 -6.96
CA VAL A 16 0.80 -12.07 -5.72
C VAL A 16 1.23 -13.49 -6.04
N HIS A 17 2.42 -13.89 -5.60
CA HIS A 17 2.91 -15.26 -5.67
C HIS A 17 2.43 -16.05 -4.46
N LEU A 18 1.72 -17.18 -4.69
CA LEU A 18 1.08 -17.97 -3.63
C LEU A 18 2.04 -19.00 -3.00
N GLY A 19 3.24 -18.56 -2.66
CA GLY A 19 4.26 -19.43 -2.05
C GLY A 19 5.58 -18.72 -1.73
N ALA A 20 6.60 -19.52 -1.45
CA ALA A 20 7.97 -19.01 -1.32
C ALA A 20 8.47 -18.49 -2.68
N PRO A 21 9.34 -17.47 -2.73
CA PRO A 21 9.75 -16.83 -3.99
C PRO A 21 10.24 -17.81 -5.07
N ASP A 22 10.99 -18.84 -4.66
CA ASP A 22 11.57 -19.84 -5.58
C ASP A 22 10.69 -21.08 -5.77
N SER A 23 9.47 -21.08 -5.23
CA SER A 23 8.55 -22.23 -5.38
C SER A 23 7.83 -22.18 -6.73
N ALA A 24 7.39 -23.33 -7.21
CA ALA A 24 6.54 -23.43 -8.40
C ALA A 24 5.07 -23.13 -8.08
N ALA A 25 4.81 -22.11 -7.27
CA ALA A 25 3.46 -21.70 -6.90
C ALA A 25 2.84 -20.81 -7.98
N GLN A 26 1.52 -20.67 -7.91
CA GLN A 26 0.76 -19.84 -8.85
C GLN A 26 0.93 -18.36 -8.51
N ASN A 27 0.98 -17.52 -9.56
CA ASN A 27 0.78 -16.08 -9.45
C ASN A 27 -0.69 -15.75 -9.69
N VAL A 28 -1.25 -14.87 -8.87
CA VAL A 28 -2.59 -14.31 -9.04
C VAL A 28 -2.51 -12.79 -9.15
N VAL A 29 -3.29 -12.24 -10.06
CA VAL A 29 -3.41 -10.78 -10.23
C VAL A 29 -4.71 -10.35 -9.56
N VAL A 30 -4.61 -9.42 -8.61
CA VAL A 30 -5.75 -8.92 -7.85
C VAL A 30 -5.77 -7.39 -7.88
N PRO A 31 -6.95 -6.74 -7.80
CA PRO A 31 -7.03 -5.30 -7.59
C PRO A 31 -6.25 -4.88 -6.35
N PHE A 32 -5.50 -3.79 -6.43
CA PHE A 32 -4.63 -3.37 -5.32
C PHE A 32 -5.42 -3.12 -4.03
N VAL A 33 -6.56 -2.44 -4.14
CA VAL A 33 -7.44 -2.15 -2.98
C VAL A 33 -7.93 -3.45 -2.33
N ASP A 34 -8.34 -4.44 -3.14
CA ASP A 34 -8.80 -5.74 -2.64
C ASP A 34 -7.67 -6.53 -1.98
N TYR A 35 -6.44 -6.40 -2.50
CA TYR A 35 -5.25 -6.96 -1.86
C TYR A 35 -5.06 -6.37 -0.45
N ILE A 36 -5.12 -5.04 -0.30
CA ILE A 36 -4.97 -4.38 1.01
C ILE A 36 -6.08 -4.82 1.98
N LYS A 37 -7.34 -4.88 1.54
CA LYS A 37 -8.47 -5.36 2.34
C LYS A 37 -8.26 -6.79 2.83
N ASN A 38 -7.79 -7.66 1.94
CA ASN A 38 -7.51 -9.06 2.24
C ASN A 38 -6.38 -9.21 3.27
N VAL A 39 -5.25 -8.55 3.05
CA VAL A 39 -4.11 -8.58 3.98
C VAL A 39 -4.50 -8.02 5.34
N ALA A 40 -5.15 -6.87 5.39
CA ALA A 40 -5.59 -6.27 6.65
C ALA A 40 -6.55 -7.21 7.42
N SER A 41 -7.52 -7.81 6.74
CA SER A 41 -8.42 -8.79 7.35
C SER A 41 -7.72 -10.09 7.77
N SER A 42 -6.52 -10.38 7.25
CA SER A 42 -5.72 -11.55 7.59
C SER A 42 -4.72 -11.30 8.72
N GLU A 43 -4.26 -10.07 8.88
CA GLU A 43 -3.17 -9.69 9.80
C GLU A 43 -3.67 -9.11 11.12
N ILE A 44 -4.81 -8.41 11.12
CA ILE A 44 -5.29 -7.66 12.29
C ILE A 44 -6.73 -8.01 12.65
N TYR A 45 -7.11 -7.74 13.90
CA TYR A 45 -8.45 -8.06 14.39
C TYR A 45 -9.38 -6.85 14.24
N PRO A 46 -10.58 -7.02 13.66
CA PRO A 46 -11.53 -5.92 13.42
C PRO A 46 -12.05 -5.26 14.71
N THR A 47 -11.85 -5.90 15.87
CA THR A 47 -12.27 -5.39 17.17
C THR A 47 -11.27 -4.44 17.83
N TRP A 48 -10.13 -4.20 17.20
CA TRP A 48 -9.12 -3.26 17.71
C TRP A 48 -9.60 -1.80 17.63
N PRO A 49 -9.04 -0.90 18.46
CA PRO A 49 -9.30 0.53 18.33
C PRO A 49 -9.02 1.05 16.92
N GLU A 50 -9.86 1.94 16.42
CA GLU A 50 -9.76 2.44 15.04
C GLU A 50 -8.38 3.03 14.70
N ASN A 51 -7.76 3.79 15.62
CA ASN A 51 -6.42 4.33 15.39
C ASN A 51 -5.36 3.23 15.23
N ALA A 52 -5.51 2.10 15.92
CA ALA A 52 -4.65 0.94 15.72
C ALA A 52 -4.89 0.29 14.36
N LEU A 53 -6.15 0.13 13.94
CA LEU A 53 -6.49 -0.39 12.61
C LEU A 53 -5.89 0.49 11.53
N ARG A 54 -6.10 1.81 11.58
CA ARG A 54 -5.55 2.77 10.60
C ARG A 54 -4.02 2.72 10.54
N ALA A 55 -3.33 2.72 11.68
CA ALA A 55 -1.87 2.64 11.71
C ALA A 55 -1.34 1.35 11.05
N ASN A 56 -1.97 0.21 11.31
CA ASN A 56 -1.61 -1.06 10.68
C ASN A 56 -1.91 -1.05 9.17
N ILE A 57 -3.04 -0.49 8.75
CA ILE A 57 -3.42 -0.41 7.34
C ILE A 57 -2.46 0.50 6.57
N TYR A 58 -2.06 1.65 7.11
CA TYR A 58 -1.00 2.48 6.54
C TYR A 58 0.32 1.72 6.36
N ALA A 59 0.70 0.90 7.34
CA ALA A 59 1.89 0.07 7.25
C ALA A 59 1.74 -0.99 6.14
N ILE A 60 0.59 -1.63 6.01
CA ILE A 60 0.29 -2.63 4.98
C ILE A 60 0.35 -2.01 3.58
N ILE A 61 -0.27 -0.84 3.37
CA ILE A 61 -0.26 -0.09 2.10
C ILE A 61 1.17 0.26 1.72
N SER A 62 1.90 0.91 2.63
CA SER A 62 3.24 1.40 2.38
C SER A 62 4.23 0.28 2.08
N TYR A 63 4.11 -0.86 2.78
CA TYR A 63 4.89 -2.05 2.52
C TYR A 63 4.66 -2.58 1.09
N ALA A 64 3.40 -2.76 0.68
CA ALA A 64 3.06 -3.24 -0.65
C ALA A 64 3.55 -2.28 -1.74
N LEU A 65 3.31 -0.98 -1.57
CA LEU A 65 3.79 0.05 -2.50
C LEU A 65 5.32 0.10 -2.57
N ASN A 66 6.03 -0.10 -1.46
CA ASN A 66 7.49 -0.19 -1.47
C ASN A 66 7.97 -1.36 -2.33
N ARG A 67 7.35 -2.54 -2.22
CA ARG A 67 7.70 -3.72 -3.02
C ARG A 67 7.54 -3.45 -4.52
N ILE A 68 6.47 -2.76 -4.91
CA ILE A 68 6.18 -2.41 -6.30
C ILE A 68 7.13 -1.30 -6.76
N TYR A 69 7.23 -0.20 -6.04
CA TYR A 69 8.03 0.96 -6.41
C TYR A 69 9.53 0.64 -6.55
N THR A 70 10.07 -0.20 -5.66
CA THR A 70 11.46 -0.65 -5.70
C THR A 70 11.70 -1.83 -6.64
N GLU A 71 10.66 -2.34 -7.29
CA GLU A 71 10.70 -3.56 -8.11
C GLU A 71 11.40 -4.72 -7.39
N TRP A 72 11.13 -4.88 -6.08
CA TRP A 72 11.90 -5.77 -5.21
C TRP A 72 12.07 -7.18 -5.76
N TYR A 73 11.00 -7.80 -6.26
CA TYR A 73 11.06 -9.12 -6.88
C TYR A 73 11.38 -9.06 -8.36
N ARG A 74 10.78 -8.11 -9.11
CA ARG A 74 10.95 -8.00 -10.56
C ARG A 74 12.39 -7.70 -10.96
N SER A 75 13.11 -6.85 -10.21
CA SER A 75 14.54 -6.58 -10.43
C SER A 75 15.44 -7.80 -10.19
N ARG A 76 14.92 -8.84 -9.54
CA ARG A 76 15.59 -10.13 -9.29
C ARG A 76 15.18 -11.23 -10.27
N GLY A 77 14.39 -10.89 -11.28
CA GLY A 77 13.97 -11.80 -12.34
C GLY A 77 12.69 -12.59 -12.06
N TYR A 78 11.97 -12.24 -10.99
CA TYR A 78 10.65 -12.81 -10.72
C TYR A 78 9.56 -12.06 -11.51
N ASP A 79 8.44 -12.73 -11.79
CA ASP A 79 7.30 -12.21 -12.55
C ASP A 79 6.10 -11.78 -11.66
N PHE A 80 6.37 -11.51 -10.38
CA PHE A 80 5.39 -11.07 -9.39
C PHE A 80 5.91 -9.88 -8.57
N ASP A 81 5.02 -9.23 -7.83
CA ASP A 81 5.32 -8.05 -7.04
C ASP A 81 5.55 -8.37 -5.56
N ILE A 82 4.84 -9.38 -5.03
CA ILE A 82 4.85 -9.73 -3.62
C ILE A 82 4.48 -11.21 -3.43
N THR A 83 4.89 -11.80 -2.30
CA THR A 83 4.44 -13.14 -1.90
C THR A 83 3.24 -13.08 -0.95
N ASN A 84 2.56 -14.20 -0.74
CA ASN A 84 1.39 -14.29 0.14
C ASN A 84 1.69 -14.69 1.58
N THR A 85 2.95 -14.76 2.00
CA THR A 85 3.30 -15.31 3.31
C THR A 85 4.06 -14.32 4.18
N THR A 86 3.78 -14.31 5.50
CA THR A 86 4.47 -13.48 6.50
C THR A 86 5.94 -13.83 6.69
N ARG A 87 6.39 -14.94 6.14
CA ARG A 87 7.81 -15.31 6.15
C ARG A 87 8.65 -14.38 5.27
N TYR A 88 8.07 -13.88 4.19
CA TYR A 88 8.74 -13.05 3.19
C TYR A 88 8.13 -11.66 3.09
N ASP A 89 6.79 -11.57 3.15
CA ASP A 89 6.04 -10.33 2.97
C ASP A 89 4.83 -10.26 3.92
N GLN A 90 3.60 -10.34 3.39
CA GLN A 90 2.34 -10.15 4.12
C GLN A 90 1.40 -11.33 3.91
N ALA A 91 0.46 -11.54 4.84
CA ALA A 91 -0.52 -12.62 4.76
C ALA A 91 -1.64 -12.27 3.77
N PHE A 92 -1.52 -12.71 2.54
CA PHE A 92 -2.64 -12.73 1.60
C PHE A 92 -3.25 -14.13 1.56
N VAL A 93 -4.54 -14.23 1.83
CA VAL A 93 -5.29 -15.51 1.87
C VAL A 93 -6.37 -15.46 0.78
N PRO A 94 -6.24 -16.25 -0.31
CA PRO A 94 -7.26 -16.31 -1.35
C PRO A 94 -8.66 -16.58 -0.77
N ASP A 95 -9.69 -15.94 -1.33
CA ASP A 95 -11.09 -16.10 -0.97
C ASP A 95 -11.43 -15.76 0.51
N ARG A 96 -10.60 -14.95 1.17
CA ARG A 96 -10.86 -14.53 2.53
C ARG A 96 -12.04 -13.56 2.60
N ASP A 97 -12.93 -13.78 3.56
CA ASP A 97 -13.98 -12.81 3.93
C ASP A 97 -13.34 -11.53 4.50
N ILE A 98 -13.79 -10.38 3.99
CA ILE A 98 -13.34 -9.06 4.42
C ILE A 98 -14.25 -8.54 5.52
N PHE A 99 -13.66 -8.05 6.63
CA PHE A 99 -14.40 -7.40 7.69
C PHE A 99 -14.90 -6.03 7.26
N GLU A 100 -16.16 -5.70 7.55
CA GLU A 100 -16.84 -4.48 7.09
C GLU A 100 -16.09 -3.20 7.50
N ASN A 101 -15.71 -3.06 8.76
CA ASN A 101 -14.99 -1.88 9.24
C ASN A 101 -13.56 -1.76 8.66
N ILE A 102 -12.90 -2.87 8.36
CA ILE A 102 -11.59 -2.87 7.66
C ILE A 102 -11.81 -2.45 6.22
N ASN A 103 -12.85 -2.96 5.54
CA ASN A 103 -13.22 -2.52 4.21
C ASN A 103 -13.40 -1.01 4.13
N ASP A 104 -14.18 -0.45 5.04
CA ASP A 104 -14.49 0.99 5.07
C ASP A 104 -13.24 1.84 5.30
N ILE A 105 -12.38 1.44 6.24
CA ILE A 105 -11.12 2.15 6.49
C ILE A 105 -10.20 2.09 5.26
N VAL A 106 -10.07 0.93 4.63
CA VAL A 106 -9.22 0.80 3.42
C VAL A 106 -9.76 1.67 2.29
N ASP A 107 -11.08 1.69 2.05
CA ASP A 107 -11.69 2.53 1.01
C ASP A 107 -11.45 4.03 1.27
N GLU A 108 -11.28 4.44 2.52
CA GLU A 108 -11.00 5.82 2.90
C GLU A 108 -9.52 6.22 2.69
N ILE A 109 -8.56 5.29 2.93
CA ILE A 109 -7.13 5.65 3.01
C ILE A 109 -6.22 4.89 2.02
N PHE A 110 -6.74 4.15 1.06
CA PHE A 110 -5.93 3.30 0.17
C PHE A 110 -4.93 4.06 -0.72
N ASP A 111 -5.15 5.35 -0.92
CA ASP A 111 -4.29 6.25 -1.69
C ASP A 111 -3.33 7.09 -0.82
N GLU A 112 -3.20 6.71 0.44
CA GLU A 112 -2.30 7.33 1.41
C GLU A 112 -1.21 6.34 1.84
N TYR A 113 0.04 6.81 1.95
CA TYR A 113 1.15 5.96 2.34
C TYR A 113 2.23 6.71 3.13
N VAL A 114 3.03 5.95 3.87
CA VAL A 114 4.10 6.46 4.73
C VAL A 114 5.38 6.69 3.94
N VAL A 115 6.01 7.84 4.15
CA VAL A 115 7.31 8.20 3.58
C VAL A 115 8.23 8.74 4.68
N ARG A 116 9.52 8.85 4.39
CA ARG A 116 10.45 9.69 5.16
C ARG A 116 10.32 11.15 4.71
N GLU A 117 10.48 12.08 5.62
CA GLU A 117 10.52 13.50 5.31
C GLU A 117 11.54 13.80 4.20
N GLY A 118 11.11 14.55 3.18
CA GLY A 118 11.92 14.84 2.00
C GLY A 118 12.03 13.71 0.97
N SER A 119 11.30 12.61 1.15
CA SER A 119 11.21 11.48 0.21
C SER A 119 9.79 11.31 -0.31
N ILE A 120 9.68 10.75 -1.52
CA ILE A 120 8.40 10.28 -2.08
C ILE A 120 8.34 8.75 -2.15
N GLN A 121 9.45 8.07 -1.87
CA GLN A 121 9.50 6.62 -1.90
C GLN A 121 8.68 6.05 -0.75
N PRO A 122 7.73 5.14 -1.02
CA PRO A 122 7.01 4.44 0.02
C PRO A 122 7.97 3.77 1.00
N LEU A 123 7.79 4.03 2.29
CA LEU A 123 8.65 3.46 3.32
C LEU A 123 8.47 1.94 3.38
N PHE A 124 9.55 1.21 3.54
CA PHE A 124 9.49 -0.21 3.87
C PHE A 124 9.03 -0.38 5.32
N THR A 125 7.73 -0.45 5.50
CA THR A 125 7.05 -0.50 6.79
C THR A 125 6.93 -1.93 7.30
N GLN A 126 8.06 -2.55 7.65
CA GLN A 126 8.05 -3.89 8.26
C GLN A 126 7.22 -3.90 9.54
N PHE A 127 6.44 -4.97 9.73
CA PHE A 127 5.66 -5.18 10.94
C PHE A 127 5.68 -6.65 11.38
N CYS A 128 5.30 -6.90 12.61
CA CYS A 128 5.19 -8.24 13.20
C CYS A 128 4.13 -8.24 14.29
N ASN A 129 3.73 -9.43 14.72
CA ASN A 129 2.71 -9.58 15.75
C ASN A 129 3.03 -8.79 17.04
N GLY A 130 4.29 -8.81 17.49
CA GLY A 130 4.75 -8.10 18.70
C GLY A 130 4.58 -8.88 19.99
N THR A 131 3.97 -10.07 19.95
CA THR A 131 3.82 -10.98 21.09
C THR A 131 4.45 -12.34 20.81
N THR A 132 4.11 -12.97 19.69
CA THR A 132 4.65 -14.27 19.27
C THR A 132 5.86 -14.14 18.34
N SER A 133 6.02 -12.99 17.70
CA SER A 133 7.18 -12.61 16.87
C SER A 133 7.55 -11.16 17.13
N THR A 134 8.84 -10.84 17.03
CA THR A 134 9.37 -9.48 17.19
C THR A 134 10.20 -9.10 15.98
N CYS A 135 10.21 -7.81 15.63
CA CYS A 135 10.99 -7.25 14.54
C CYS A 135 11.43 -5.82 14.91
N ALA A 136 12.24 -5.21 14.06
CA ALA A 136 12.64 -3.81 14.21
C ALA A 136 11.56 -2.80 13.76
N GLY A 137 10.43 -3.28 13.21
CA GLY A 137 9.34 -2.48 12.73
C GLY A 137 8.17 -2.37 13.71
N LEU A 138 6.97 -2.15 13.17
CA LEU A 138 5.76 -1.97 13.93
C LEU A 138 5.34 -3.28 14.64
N SER A 139 5.04 -3.16 15.94
CA SER A 139 4.36 -4.19 16.72
C SER A 139 2.85 -4.04 16.56
N GLN A 140 2.16 -5.00 15.94
CA GLN A 140 0.73 -4.95 15.73
C GLN A 140 -0.04 -4.81 17.05
N TRP A 141 0.27 -5.63 18.07
CA TRP A 141 -0.32 -5.49 19.40
C TRP A 141 0.15 -4.22 20.15
N GLY A 142 1.35 -3.74 19.85
CA GLY A 142 1.85 -2.46 20.37
C GLY A 142 0.99 -1.28 19.89
N THR A 143 0.46 -1.33 18.67
CA THR A 143 -0.43 -0.27 18.18
C THR A 143 -1.73 -0.18 18.98
N VAL A 144 -2.25 -1.31 19.46
CA VAL A 144 -3.46 -1.35 20.30
C VAL A 144 -3.22 -0.59 21.59
N SER A 145 -2.11 -0.89 22.29
CA SER A 145 -1.76 -0.23 23.55
C SER A 145 -1.56 1.28 23.38
N LEU A 146 -0.99 1.72 22.26
CA LEU A 146 -0.79 3.15 21.97
C LEU A 146 -2.12 3.84 21.60
N ALA A 147 -2.97 3.17 20.83
CA ALA A 147 -4.31 3.69 20.50
C ALA A 147 -5.19 3.82 21.76
N GLU A 148 -5.12 2.89 22.69
CA GLU A 148 -5.81 2.96 23.99
C GLU A 148 -5.33 4.13 24.86
N GLN A 149 -4.09 4.59 24.65
CA GLN A 149 -3.55 5.80 25.26
C GLN A 149 -3.97 7.09 24.54
N GLY A 150 -4.72 6.98 23.44
CA GLY A 150 -5.26 8.10 22.68
C GLY A 150 -4.36 8.64 21.58
N LEU A 151 -3.27 7.91 21.21
CA LEU A 151 -2.40 8.33 20.12
C LEU A 151 -3.14 8.22 18.77
N SER A 152 -2.92 9.21 17.92
CA SER A 152 -3.37 9.20 16.53
C SER A 152 -2.59 8.16 15.68
N PRO A 153 -3.11 7.75 14.51
CA PRO A 153 -2.40 6.81 13.64
C PRO A 153 -0.97 7.24 13.30
N LEU A 154 -0.75 8.53 13.01
CA LEU A 154 0.59 9.04 12.72
C LEU A 154 1.52 8.98 13.93
N GLU A 155 1.05 9.33 15.13
CA GLU A 155 1.85 9.23 16.36
C GLU A 155 2.20 7.78 16.68
N ILE A 156 1.26 6.84 16.44
CA ILE A 156 1.51 5.40 16.56
C ILE A 156 2.62 4.98 15.59
N LEU A 157 2.51 5.35 14.30
CA LEU A 157 3.52 5.03 13.29
C LEU A 157 4.90 5.62 13.64
N LYS A 158 4.94 6.88 14.11
CA LYS A 158 6.18 7.53 14.56
C LYS A 158 6.85 6.78 15.70
N SER A 159 6.09 6.20 16.61
CA SER A 159 6.61 5.41 17.73
C SER A 159 7.42 4.19 17.29
N PHE A 160 7.20 3.68 16.06
CA PHE A 160 7.89 2.51 15.52
C PHE A 160 8.89 2.83 14.42
N TYR A 161 8.63 3.85 13.60
CA TYR A 161 9.44 4.15 12.41
C TYR A 161 10.27 5.42 12.53
N GLY A 162 10.08 6.20 13.60
CA GLY A 162 10.82 7.45 13.88
C GLY A 162 10.00 8.71 13.60
N ASP A 163 10.48 9.82 14.13
CA ASP A 163 9.75 11.11 14.10
C ASP A 163 9.75 11.77 12.71
N ASP A 164 10.65 11.35 11.84
CA ASP A 164 10.87 11.87 10.49
C ASP A 164 9.96 11.26 9.41
N ILE A 165 8.89 10.56 9.82
CA ILE A 165 7.92 10.02 8.88
C ILE A 165 6.72 10.94 8.69
N LEU A 166 6.15 10.90 7.49
CA LEU A 166 4.92 11.59 7.09
C LEU A 166 3.99 10.60 6.39
N ILE A 167 2.70 10.92 6.38
CA ILE A 167 1.72 10.25 5.52
C ILE A 167 1.48 11.18 4.32
N LEU A 168 1.77 10.69 3.12
CA LEU A 168 1.37 11.37 1.88
C LEU A 168 -0.06 10.98 1.54
N THR A 169 -0.86 11.98 1.19
CA THR A 169 -2.27 11.87 0.83
C THR A 169 -2.48 12.18 -0.65
N ASP A 170 -3.65 11.86 -1.17
CA ASP A 170 -4.04 12.19 -2.55
C ASP A 170 -3.08 11.64 -3.62
N THR A 171 -2.54 10.44 -3.38
CA THR A 171 -1.66 9.78 -4.36
C THR A 171 -2.45 9.45 -5.62
N PRO A 172 -1.93 9.79 -6.82
CA PRO A 172 -2.64 9.54 -8.06
C PRO A 172 -3.01 8.07 -8.22
N VAL A 173 -4.29 7.82 -8.47
CA VAL A 173 -4.82 6.51 -8.89
C VAL A 173 -5.02 6.59 -10.39
N PRO A 174 -4.32 5.78 -11.22
CA PRO A 174 -4.59 5.73 -12.63
C PRO A 174 -6.05 5.34 -12.85
N SER A 175 -6.85 6.20 -13.45
CA SER A 175 -8.20 5.84 -13.85
C SER A 175 -8.11 4.85 -15.00
N VAL A 176 -8.42 3.58 -14.73
CA VAL A 176 -8.63 2.60 -15.79
C VAL A 176 -9.94 2.94 -16.46
N GLY A 177 -9.86 3.40 -17.71
CA GLY A 177 -11.00 3.41 -18.60
C GLY A 177 -11.65 4.72 -18.93
N GLU A 178 -10.98 5.86 -18.91
CA GLU A 178 -11.28 6.89 -19.90
C GLU A 178 -10.40 6.67 -21.14
N SER A 179 -10.64 5.53 -21.82
CA SER A 179 -10.32 5.45 -23.24
C SER A 179 -10.95 6.67 -23.90
N TYR A 180 -10.14 7.35 -24.75
CA TYR A 180 -10.49 8.47 -25.60
C TYR A 180 -11.96 8.93 -25.46
N PRO A 181 -12.25 10.13 -24.94
CA PRO A 181 -13.62 10.56 -24.57
C PRO A 181 -14.59 10.69 -25.74
N GLY A 182 -14.22 10.16 -26.91
CA GLY A 182 -15.01 10.17 -28.13
C GLY A 182 -14.99 11.49 -28.88
N GLU A 183 -14.44 12.56 -28.28
CA GLU A 183 -14.27 13.86 -28.92
C GLU A 183 -12.82 14.35 -28.82
N PRO A 184 -12.28 15.02 -29.87
CA PRO A 184 -10.93 15.58 -29.83
C PRO A 184 -10.80 16.64 -28.75
N LEU A 185 -9.79 16.52 -27.88
CA LEU A 185 -9.44 17.54 -26.88
C LEU A 185 -8.94 18.80 -27.58
N ARG A 186 -9.39 19.97 -27.12
CA ARG A 186 -9.05 21.27 -27.67
C ARG A 186 -8.25 22.10 -26.66
N PRO A 187 -7.45 23.06 -27.11
CA PRO A 187 -6.81 24.02 -26.21
C PRO A 187 -7.85 24.76 -25.37
N GLY A 188 -7.73 24.66 -24.03
CA GLY A 188 -8.66 25.25 -23.08
C GLY A 188 -9.60 24.25 -22.40
N ASP A 189 -9.58 22.97 -22.80
CA ASP A 189 -10.30 21.91 -22.07
C ASP A 189 -9.59 21.64 -20.75
N ASP A 190 -10.36 21.58 -19.66
CA ASP A 190 -9.89 21.33 -18.29
C ASP A 190 -10.48 20.04 -17.68
N SER A 191 -10.99 19.16 -18.54
CA SER A 191 -11.62 17.91 -18.14
C SER A 191 -10.63 16.94 -17.48
N ASN A 192 -11.14 15.94 -16.72
CA ASN A 192 -10.34 14.85 -16.17
C ASN A 192 -9.53 14.12 -17.25
N SER A 193 -10.05 14.02 -18.47
CA SER A 193 -9.36 13.42 -19.61
C SER A 193 -8.08 14.17 -19.98
N VAL A 194 -8.05 15.51 -19.87
CA VAL A 194 -6.83 16.32 -20.07
C VAL A 194 -5.78 16.01 -18.99
N LYS A 195 -6.20 15.91 -17.72
CA LYS A 195 -5.30 15.59 -16.61
C LYS A 195 -4.70 14.20 -16.76
N VAL A 196 -5.49 13.21 -17.16
CA VAL A 196 -5.02 11.84 -17.42
C VAL A 196 -3.97 11.83 -18.53
N ILE A 197 -4.22 12.49 -19.67
CA ILE A 197 -3.26 12.56 -20.78
C ILE A 197 -1.99 13.29 -20.36
N GLN A 198 -2.09 14.40 -19.61
CA GLN A 198 -0.92 15.12 -19.10
C GLN A 198 -0.10 14.27 -18.13
N THR A 199 -0.76 13.48 -17.29
CA THR A 199 -0.09 12.54 -16.37
C THR A 199 0.65 11.45 -17.15
N GLU A 200 0.03 10.88 -18.20
CA GLU A 200 0.66 9.87 -19.03
C GLU A 200 1.82 10.44 -19.90
N LEU A 201 1.68 11.66 -20.42
CA LEU A 201 2.76 12.32 -21.15
C LEU A 201 3.95 12.68 -20.27
N ASN A 202 3.75 12.94 -19.00
CA ASN A 202 4.84 13.18 -18.04
C ASN A 202 5.54 11.89 -17.59
N ARG A 203 5.03 10.72 -18.00
CA ARG A 203 5.64 9.40 -17.74
C ARG A 203 6.64 8.96 -18.81
N ILE A 204 6.69 9.64 -19.95
CA ILE A 204 7.61 9.35 -21.07
C ILE A 204 8.84 10.26 -20.96
#